data_778ea099bd5be40ab57c28f8e4b4993f
#
_entry.id   778ea099bd5be40ab57c28f8e4b4993f
#
_cell.length_a   1.000
_cell.length_b   1.000
_cell.length_c   1.000
_cell.angle_alpha   90.00
_cell.angle_beta   90.00
_cell.angle_gamma   90.00
#
_symmetry.space_group_name_H-M   'P 1'
#
loop_
_entity.id
_entity.type
_entity.pdbx_description
1 polymer ?
#
loop_
_entity_poly.entity_id
_entity_poly.type
_entity_poly.pdbx_seq_one_letter_code
_entity_poly.pdbx_strand_id
1 'polypeptide(L)'
;MSYMENELFYEPLCVIWNYLRRPSEMKKADCIVGFGNYNCDIGVRAAELYREGYAGKVLFSGGLGRNTLGLQSTTEAERFAETARRCGVPERDILIENRSTNTAENISFTRKLLEENGIFAKRLIAVHQPFMERRIAAAFDVAWSEVELLTTSLAVDIPTFFEHAVSYGVTERMVVEEVVGDFQRMELYADRGWQSRQPVPAQAREAFLALVALGYGGQLAK
;
A
#
# COMPACT_ATOMS: atom_id res chain seq x y z
N MET A 1 -25.02 10.10 10.84
CA MET A 1 -23.94 10.73 11.60
C MET A 1 -22.64 10.35 10.94
N SER A 2 -21.91 11.32 10.40
CA SER A 2 -20.56 11.08 9.88
C SER A 2 -19.63 10.66 11.03
N TYR A 3 -18.82 9.62 10.84
CA TYR A 3 -17.82 9.17 11.83
C TYR A 3 -16.84 10.28 12.24
N MET A 4 -16.71 11.33 11.44
CA MET A 4 -15.90 12.53 11.71
C MET A 4 -16.33 13.34 12.94
N GLU A 5 -17.53 13.13 13.47
CA GLU A 5 -18.00 13.84 14.68
C GLU A 5 -17.53 13.18 15.99
N ASN A 6 -16.82 12.04 15.94
CA ASN A 6 -16.29 11.40 17.13
C ASN A 6 -14.79 11.71 17.27
N GLU A 7 -14.46 12.83 17.87
CA GLU A 7 -13.09 13.31 18.13
C GLU A 7 -12.19 12.25 18.80
N LEU A 8 -12.79 11.30 19.54
CA LEU A 8 -12.06 10.31 20.33
C LEU A 8 -11.22 9.32 19.50
N PHE A 9 -11.62 8.98 18.27
CA PHE A 9 -10.82 8.07 17.45
C PHE A 9 -9.98 8.81 16.41
N TYR A 10 -10.40 9.99 15.97
CA TYR A 10 -9.79 10.67 14.82
C TYR A 10 -8.38 11.17 15.12
N GLU A 11 -8.16 11.77 16.30
CA GLU A 11 -6.83 12.24 16.71
C GLU A 11 -5.83 11.07 16.82
N PRO A 12 -6.11 9.97 17.54
CA PRO A 12 -5.23 8.79 17.53
C PRO A 12 -5.02 8.19 16.13
N LEU A 13 -6.05 8.17 15.28
CA LEU A 13 -5.90 7.71 13.90
C LEU A 13 -4.91 8.58 13.12
N CYS A 14 -5.02 9.92 13.22
CA CYS A 14 -4.09 10.84 12.57
C CYS A 14 -2.63 10.58 13.00
N VAL A 15 -2.39 10.29 14.28
CA VAL A 15 -1.05 10.00 14.80
C VAL A 15 -0.45 8.77 14.15
N ILE A 16 -1.15 7.63 14.15
CA ILE A 16 -0.61 6.41 13.54
C ILE A 16 -0.61 6.45 12.02
N TRP A 17 -1.57 7.11 11.39
CA TRP A 17 -1.59 7.35 9.95
C TRP A 17 -0.34 8.11 9.51
N ASN A 18 -0.02 9.23 10.18
CA ASN A 18 1.16 10.02 9.87
C ASN A 18 2.47 9.28 10.16
N TYR A 19 2.52 8.44 11.19
CA TYR A 19 3.65 7.56 11.43
C TYR A 19 3.85 6.54 10.30
N LEU A 20 2.77 5.93 9.81
CA LEU A 20 2.83 4.91 8.76
C LEU A 20 3.14 5.50 7.38
N ARG A 21 2.83 6.77 7.16
CA ARG A 21 3.25 7.48 5.95
C ARG A 21 4.76 7.65 5.90
N ARG A 22 5.30 7.44 4.70
CA ARG A 22 6.73 7.62 4.40
C ARG A 22 6.90 8.07 2.94
N PRO A 23 6.29 9.19 2.51
CA PRO A 23 6.42 9.62 1.14
C PRO A 23 7.88 9.98 0.85
N SER A 24 8.38 9.54 -0.31
CA SER A 24 9.72 9.86 -0.79
C SER A 24 9.69 11.05 -1.73
N GLU A 25 10.81 11.78 -1.82
CA GLU A 25 11.04 12.68 -2.95
C GLU A 25 11.10 11.84 -4.24
N MET A 26 10.27 12.18 -5.23
CA MET A 26 10.19 11.40 -6.46
C MET A 26 11.39 11.65 -7.37
N LYS A 27 11.98 10.57 -7.87
CA LYS A 27 13.07 10.53 -8.84
C LYS A 27 12.73 9.53 -9.94
N LYS A 28 13.36 9.67 -11.11
CA LYS A 28 13.22 8.67 -12.18
C LYS A 28 13.63 7.29 -11.69
N ALA A 29 12.86 6.28 -12.06
CA ALA A 29 13.02 4.90 -11.66
C ALA A 29 12.94 3.95 -12.86
N ASP A 30 13.31 2.70 -12.66
CA ASP A 30 13.28 1.68 -13.70
C ASP A 30 11.84 1.17 -13.93
N CYS A 31 11.03 1.16 -12.88
CA CYS A 31 9.62 0.79 -12.96
C CYS A 31 8.81 1.46 -11.82
N ILE A 32 7.53 1.75 -12.10
CA ILE A 32 6.52 2.08 -11.10
C ILE A 32 5.80 0.78 -10.74
N VAL A 33 5.69 0.46 -9.45
CA VAL A 33 5.04 -0.79 -9.00
C VAL A 33 3.88 -0.47 -8.07
N GLY A 34 2.66 -0.82 -8.49
CA GLY A 34 1.47 -0.77 -7.66
C GLY A 34 1.25 -2.11 -6.94
N PHE A 35 1.14 -2.07 -5.60
CA PHE A 35 0.97 -3.27 -4.79
C PHE A 35 -0.48 -3.49 -4.37
N GLY A 36 -0.90 -4.76 -4.37
CA GLY A 36 -2.26 -5.22 -4.18
C GLY A 36 -2.97 -4.68 -2.95
N ASN A 37 -4.18 -4.26 -3.18
CA ASN A 37 -5.18 -3.81 -2.22
C ASN A 37 -6.54 -3.60 -2.94
N TYR A 38 -7.62 -3.31 -2.18
CA TYR A 38 -8.93 -3.01 -2.77
C TYR A 38 -9.00 -1.65 -3.50
N ASN A 39 -8.15 -0.69 -3.13
CA ASN A 39 -8.25 0.71 -3.55
C ASN A 39 -7.59 0.97 -4.92
N CYS A 40 -8.41 1.27 -5.94
CA CYS A 40 -7.94 1.55 -7.30
C CYS A 40 -7.20 2.89 -7.45
N ASP A 41 -7.10 3.75 -6.43
CA ASP A 41 -6.26 4.96 -6.42
C ASP A 41 -4.79 4.63 -6.70
N ILE A 42 -4.38 3.39 -6.40
CA ILE A 42 -3.05 2.86 -6.76
C ILE A 42 -2.82 2.93 -8.27
N GLY A 43 -3.82 2.52 -9.07
CA GLY A 43 -3.76 2.61 -10.53
C GLY A 43 -3.75 4.05 -11.03
N VAL A 44 -4.52 4.94 -10.39
CA VAL A 44 -4.54 6.38 -10.72
C VAL A 44 -3.16 7.00 -10.47
N ARG A 45 -2.61 6.79 -9.25
CA ARG A 45 -1.29 7.37 -8.88
C ARG A 45 -0.16 6.83 -9.76
N ALA A 46 -0.18 5.54 -10.07
CA ALA A 46 0.81 4.95 -10.98
C ALA A 46 0.74 5.58 -12.38
N ALA A 47 -0.46 5.85 -12.89
CA ALA A 47 -0.64 6.51 -14.18
C ALA A 47 -0.19 7.98 -14.17
N GLU A 48 -0.39 8.72 -13.08
CA GLU A 48 0.14 10.07 -12.91
C GLU A 48 1.66 10.07 -13.06
N LEU A 49 2.35 9.23 -12.28
CA LEU A 49 3.81 9.10 -12.31
C LEU A 49 4.34 8.68 -13.69
N TYR A 50 3.64 7.77 -14.37
CA TYR A 50 3.98 7.37 -15.73
C TYR A 50 3.90 8.56 -16.70
N ARG A 51 2.80 9.33 -16.68
CA ARG A 51 2.61 10.52 -17.53
C ARG A 51 3.61 11.63 -17.24
N GLU A 52 4.03 11.76 -15.98
CA GLU A 52 5.09 12.68 -15.54
C GLU A 52 6.50 12.19 -15.94
N GLY A 53 6.60 10.99 -16.51
CA GLY A 53 7.85 10.43 -17.05
C GLY A 53 8.82 9.92 -15.98
N TYR A 54 8.33 9.52 -14.80
CA TYR A 54 9.16 8.94 -13.74
C TYR A 54 9.66 7.53 -14.08
N ALA A 55 8.92 6.75 -14.85
CA ALA A 55 9.38 5.49 -15.43
C ALA A 55 8.66 5.18 -16.74
N GLY A 56 9.28 4.35 -17.60
CA GLY A 56 8.70 3.90 -18.86
C GLY A 56 7.85 2.63 -18.76
N LYS A 57 7.78 2.01 -17.59
CA LYS A 57 7.00 0.81 -17.31
C LYS A 57 6.27 0.93 -15.98
N VAL A 58 5.10 0.31 -15.94
CA VAL A 58 4.27 0.15 -14.74
C VAL A 58 4.01 -1.33 -14.51
N LEU A 59 4.21 -1.81 -13.31
CA LEU A 59 3.87 -3.17 -12.90
C LEU A 59 2.82 -3.13 -11.81
N PHE A 60 1.81 -3.96 -11.91
CA PHE A 60 0.85 -4.18 -10.81
C PHE A 60 1.01 -5.60 -10.29
N SER A 61 1.13 -5.73 -8.96
CA SER A 61 1.26 -7.00 -8.27
C SER A 61 0.17 -7.15 -7.21
N GLY A 62 -0.58 -8.24 -7.30
CA GLY A 62 -1.66 -8.59 -6.37
C GLY A 62 -2.65 -9.56 -6.98
N GLY A 63 -2.81 -10.70 -6.36
CA GLY A 63 -3.83 -11.69 -6.70
C GLY A 63 -5.19 -11.38 -6.10
N LEU A 64 -5.92 -12.40 -5.69
CA LEU A 64 -7.13 -12.26 -4.86
C LEU A 64 -6.69 -12.20 -3.40
N GLY A 65 -6.70 -11.01 -2.84
CA GLY A 65 -6.33 -10.77 -1.46
C GLY A 65 -7.42 -11.21 -0.47
N ARG A 66 -7.11 -11.18 0.83
CA ARG A 66 -8.02 -11.60 1.91
C ARG A 66 -9.36 -10.86 1.87
N ASN A 67 -9.36 -9.59 1.50
CA ASN A 67 -10.55 -8.74 1.46
C ASN A 67 -11.31 -8.81 0.11
N THR A 68 -10.74 -9.46 -0.90
CA THR A 68 -11.32 -9.57 -2.25
C THR A 68 -11.71 -11.01 -2.61
N LEU A 69 -11.23 -11.99 -1.83
CA LEU A 69 -11.52 -13.40 -2.06
C LEU A 69 -13.02 -13.70 -1.93
N GLY A 70 -13.63 -14.20 -3.00
CA GLY A 70 -15.06 -14.53 -3.06
C GLY A 70 -16.00 -13.37 -3.38
N LEU A 71 -15.51 -12.13 -3.45
CA LEU A 71 -16.30 -10.96 -3.81
C LEU A 71 -16.07 -10.51 -5.25
N GLN A 72 -14.94 -10.88 -5.86
CA GLN A 72 -14.55 -10.42 -7.19
C GLN A 72 -13.95 -11.57 -8.02
N SER A 73 -14.20 -11.52 -9.34
CA SER A 73 -13.63 -12.44 -10.33
C SER A 73 -12.30 -11.95 -10.92
N THR A 74 -11.93 -10.70 -10.69
CA THR A 74 -10.71 -10.04 -11.18
C THR A 74 -9.74 -9.78 -10.05
N THR A 75 -8.46 -10.00 -10.29
CA THR A 75 -7.39 -9.78 -9.30
C THR A 75 -7.15 -8.29 -9.05
N GLU A 76 -6.51 -7.98 -7.93
CA GLU A 76 -6.17 -6.60 -7.57
C GLU A 76 -5.28 -5.95 -8.64
N ALA A 77 -4.25 -6.67 -9.12
CA ALA A 77 -3.36 -6.20 -10.18
C ALA A 77 -4.08 -5.91 -11.49
N GLU A 78 -5.04 -6.76 -11.90
CA GLU A 78 -5.83 -6.54 -13.12
C GLU A 78 -6.73 -5.31 -13.01
N ARG A 79 -7.31 -5.06 -11.83
CA ARG A 79 -8.13 -3.86 -11.57
C ARG A 79 -7.30 -2.57 -11.62
N PHE A 80 -6.10 -2.60 -11.07
CA PHE A 80 -5.18 -1.45 -11.15
C PHE A 80 -4.72 -1.21 -12.57
N ALA A 81 -4.39 -2.27 -13.31
CA ALA A 81 -4.03 -2.18 -14.72
C ALA A 81 -5.15 -1.55 -15.56
N GLU A 82 -6.39 -1.97 -15.35
CA GLU A 82 -7.54 -1.39 -16.04
C GLU A 82 -7.72 0.10 -15.70
N THR A 83 -7.54 0.46 -14.42
CA THR A 83 -7.58 1.86 -14.00
C THR A 83 -6.46 2.67 -14.65
N ALA A 84 -5.24 2.15 -14.68
CA ALA A 84 -4.10 2.83 -15.31
C ALA A 84 -4.29 2.99 -16.82
N ARG A 85 -4.86 2.00 -17.53
CA ARG A 85 -5.22 2.13 -18.96
C ARG A 85 -6.20 3.27 -19.19
N ARG A 86 -7.26 3.35 -18.39
CA ARG A 86 -8.24 4.45 -18.47
C ARG A 86 -7.61 5.81 -18.20
N CYS A 87 -6.55 5.85 -17.37
CA CYS A 87 -5.78 7.04 -17.11
C CYS A 87 -4.66 7.30 -18.14
N GLY A 88 -4.59 6.53 -19.24
CA GLY A 88 -3.73 6.78 -20.39
C GLY A 88 -2.38 6.05 -20.40
N VAL A 89 -2.16 5.04 -19.55
CA VAL A 89 -0.98 4.17 -19.64
C VAL A 89 -1.19 3.15 -20.76
N PRO A 90 -0.31 3.10 -21.79
CA PRO A 90 -0.44 2.13 -22.88
C PRO A 90 -0.29 0.69 -22.38
N GLU A 91 -1.07 -0.24 -22.94
CA GLU A 91 -1.04 -1.67 -22.59
C GLU A 91 0.37 -2.27 -22.66
N ARG A 92 1.14 -1.94 -23.70
CA ARG A 92 2.51 -2.42 -23.89
C ARG A 92 3.49 -2.01 -22.76
N ASP A 93 3.11 -1.04 -21.93
CA ASP A 93 3.93 -0.53 -20.84
C ASP A 93 3.45 -1.00 -19.47
N ILE A 94 2.40 -1.86 -19.42
CA ILE A 94 1.84 -2.43 -18.22
C ILE A 94 2.28 -3.90 -18.09
N LEU A 95 2.83 -4.25 -16.93
CA LEU A 95 3.11 -5.62 -16.52
C LEU A 95 2.13 -6.02 -15.39
N ILE A 96 1.66 -7.26 -15.40
CA ILE A 96 0.67 -7.77 -14.42
C ILE A 96 1.22 -9.02 -13.75
N GLU A 97 1.34 -8.98 -12.44
CA GLU A 97 1.57 -10.11 -11.56
C GLU A 97 0.30 -10.35 -10.73
N ASN A 98 -0.42 -11.42 -10.96
CA ASN A 98 -1.76 -11.65 -10.42
C ASN A 98 -1.88 -12.92 -9.57
N ARG A 99 -0.75 -13.45 -9.03
CA ARG A 99 -0.72 -14.70 -8.25
C ARG A 99 -0.40 -14.49 -6.78
N SER A 100 0.26 -13.39 -6.44
CA SER A 100 0.68 -13.08 -5.08
C SER A 100 -0.52 -12.92 -4.12
N THR A 101 -0.37 -13.39 -2.90
CA THR A 101 -1.40 -13.38 -1.85
C THR A 101 -1.00 -12.60 -0.59
N ASN A 102 0.24 -12.14 -0.54
CA ASN A 102 0.81 -11.41 0.58
C ASN A 102 1.99 -10.51 0.14
N THR A 103 2.41 -9.60 1.02
CA THR A 103 3.45 -8.62 0.71
C THR A 103 4.79 -9.24 0.29
N ALA A 104 5.20 -10.36 0.90
CA ALA A 104 6.47 -11.01 0.55
C ALA A 104 6.42 -11.62 -0.86
N GLU A 105 5.30 -12.23 -1.22
CA GLU A 105 5.05 -12.73 -2.57
C GLU A 105 4.96 -11.59 -3.58
N ASN A 106 4.26 -10.48 -3.24
CA ASN A 106 4.23 -9.30 -4.08
C ASN A 106 5.64 -8.83 -4.45
N ILE A 107 6.55 -8.74 -3.48
CA ILE A 107 7.94 -8.31 -3.73
C ILE A 107 8.70 -9.33 -4.58
N SER A 108 8.66 -10.61 -4.19
CA SER A 108 9.44 -11.66 -4.87
C SER A 108 8.97 -11.92 -6.31
N PHE A 109 7.64 -11.89 -6.54
CA PHE A 109 7.08 -12.10 -7.87
C PHE A 109 7.24 -10.85 -8.75
N THR A 110 7.19 -9.66 -8.18
CA THR A 110 7.55 -8.40 -8.86
C THR A 110 9.00 -8.48 -9.37
N ARG A 111 9.96 -8.84 -8.51
CA ARG A 111 11.37 -8.98 -8.88
C ARG A 111 11.51 -9.96 -10.06
N LYS A 112 10.92 -11.13 -9.93
CA LYS A 112 10.98 -12.16 -10.95
C LYS A 112 10.39 -11.68 -12.29
N LEU A 113 9.23 -11.06 -12.26
CA LEU A 113 8.56 -10.58 -13.48
C LEU A 113 9.36 -9.47 -14.17
N LEU A 114 9.98 -8.56 -13.40
CA LEU A 114 10.85 -7.52 -13.95
C LEU A 114 12.07 -8.13 -14.63
N GLU A 115 12.76 -9.10 -13.97
CA GLU A 115 13.93 -9.80 -14.52
C GLU A 115 13.57 -10.56 -15.81
N GLU A 116 12.42 -11.25 -15.85
CA GLU A 116 11.89 -11.95 -17.04
C GLU A 116 11.61 -10.99 -18.21
N ASN A 117 11.34 -9.72 -17.94
CA ASN A 117 11.14 -8.67 -18.95
C ASN A 117 12.43 -7.87 -19.23
N GLY A 118 13.59 -8.31 -18.75
CA GLY A 118 14.88 -7.67 -18.97
C GLY A 118 15.08 -6.37 -18.16
N ILE A 119 14.29 -6.14 -17.11
CA ILE A 119 14.37 -4.97 -16.23
C ILE A 119 15.11 -5.37 -14.95
N PHE A 120 16.38 -5.05 -14.87
CA PHE A 120 17.22 -5.24 -13.69
C PHE A 120 17.18 -3.96 -12.84
N ALA A 121 16.15 -3.87 -12.01
CA ALA A 121 15.82 -2.65 -11.30
C ALA A 121 16.90 -2.27 -10.26
N LYS A 122 17.32 -1.01 -10.31
CA LYS A 122 18.15 -0.34 -9.29
C LYS A 122 17.32 0.61 -8.43
N ARG A 123 16.27 1.18 -9.01
CA ARG A 123 15.31 2.04 -8.32
C ARG A 123 13.90 1.70 -8.75
N LEU A 124 13.01 1.59 -7.79
CA LEU A 124 11.58 1.40 -8.00
C LEU A 124 10.79 2.51 -7.31
N ILE A 125 9.62 2.82 -7.86
CA ILE A 125 8.60 3.62 -7.18
C ILE A 125 7.48 2.69 -6.77
N ALA A 126 7.33 2.46 -5.46
CA ALA A 126 6.22 1.70 -4.90
C ALA A 126 5.01 2.62 -4.66
N VAL A 127 3.91 2.29 -5.30
CA VAL A 127 2.61 2.93 -5.09
C VAL A 127 1.75 2.00 -4.23
N HIS A 128 1.30 2.52 -3.08
CA HIS A 128 0.43 1.78 -2.17
C HIS A 128 -0.58 2.74 -1.50
N GLN A 129 -1.37 2.25 -0.56
CA GLN A 129 -2.16 3.11 0.32
C GLN A 129 -1.25 3.95 1.22
N PRO A 130 -1.68 5.16 1.65
CA PRO A 130 -0.84 6.06 2.45
C PRO A 130 -0.24 5.41 3.69
N PHE A 131 -1.03 4.66 4.45
CA PHE A 131 -0.61 3.99 5.67
C PHE A 131 0.20 2.69 5.46
N MET A 132 0.45 2.31 4.21
CA MET A 132 1.32 1.18 3.86
C MET A 132 2.73 1.60 3.43
N GLU A 133 2.99 2.89 3.21
CA GLU A 133 4.27 3.36 2.67
C GLU A 133 5.47 2.94 3.53
N ARG A 134 5.40 3.12 4.85
CA ARG A 134 6.49 2.70 5.76
C ARG A 134 6.64 1.19 5.81
N ARG A 135 5.53 0.47 5.83
CA ARG A 135 5.53 -0.98 5.93
C ARG A 135 6.10 -1.64 4.68
N ILE A 136 5.72 -1.17 3.49
CA ILE A 136 6.28 -1.72 2.23
C ILE A 136 7.79 -1.43 2.14
N ALA A 137 8.24 -0.25 2.54
CA ALA A 137 9.67 0.06 2.59
C ALA A 137 10.42 -0.86 3.55
N ALA A 138 9.91 -1.07 4.75
CA ALA A 138 10.52 -1.97 5.72
C ALA A 138 10.57 -3.43 5.25
N ALA A 139 9.58 -3.88 4.45
CA ALA A 139 9.61 -5.21 3.84
C ALA A 139 10.64 -5.31 2.72
N PHE A 140 10.80 -4.28 1.89
CA PHE A 140 11.84 -4.22 0.86
C PHE A 140 13.25 -4.23 1.45
N ASP A 141 13.49 -3.55 2.57
CA ASP A 141 14.80 -3.56 3.25
C ASP A 141 15.31 -4.99 3.54
N VAL A 142 14.41 -5.96 3.72
CA VAL A 142 14.75 -7.36 3.98
C VAL A 142 14.66 -8.21 2.72
N ALA A 143 13.60 -8.05 1.93
CA ALA A 143 13.32 -8.95 0.82
C ALA A 143 14.08 -8.58 -0.47
N TRP A 144 14.44 -7.31 -0.65
CA TRP A 144 15.15 -6.82 -1.83
C TRP A 144 15.98 -5.57 -1.53
N SER A 145 16.95 -5.70 -0.64
CA SER A 145 17.75 -4.60 -0.08
C SER A 145 18.64 -3.87 -1.08
N GLU A 146 18.91 -4.48 -2.25
CA GLU A 146 19.76 -3.89 -3.30
C GLU A 146 19.05 -2.83 -4.14
N VAL A 147 17.71 -2.74 -4.04
CA VAL A 147 16.89 -1.78 -4.77
C VAL A 147 16.64 -0.54 -3.92
N GLU A 148 16.90 0.64 -4.49
CA GLU A 148 16.43 1.90 -3.92
C GLU A 148 14.91 2.01 -4.10
N LEU A 149 14.14 1.95 -3.01
CA LEU A 149 12.70 2.05 -3.04
C LEU A 149 12.23 3.46 -2.68
N LEU A 150 11.55 4.11 -3.61
CA LEU A 150 10.78 5.33 -3.37
C LEU A 150 9.32 4.94 -3.11
N THR A 151 8.70 5.48 -2.08
CA THR A 151 7.32 5.18 -1.71
C THR A 151 6.41 6.38 -1.94
N THR A 152 5.21 6.14 -2.43
CA THR A 152 4.18 7.17 -2.65
C THR A 152 2.78 6.56 -2.65
N SER A 153 1.79 7.42 -2.43
CA SER A 153 0.36 7.14 -2.54
C SER A 153 -0.34 8.28 -3.27
N LEU A 154 -1.61 8.12 -3.60
CA LEU A 154 -2.42 9.25 -4.03
C LEU A 154 -2.48 10.29 -2.91
N ALA A 155 -2.26 11.56 -3.25
CA ALA A 155 -2.21 12.65 -2.29
C ALA A 155 -3.64 13.08 -1.89
N VAL A 156 -4.22 12.36 -0.95
CA VAL A 156 -5.53 12.65 -0.36
C VAL A 156 -5.44 12.75 1.16
N ASP A 157 -6.33 13.52 1.78
CA ASP A 157 -6.50 13.52 3.23
C ASP A 157 -7.30 12.29 3.71
N ILE A 158 -7.36 12.09 5.03
CA ILE A 158 -8.07 10.94 5.62
C ILE A 158 -9.56 10.93 5.26
N PRO A 159 -10.31 12.05 5.35
CA PRO A 159 -11.70 12.08 4.93
C PRO A 159 -11.93 11.66 3.48
N THR A 160 -11.17 12.23 2.54
CA THR A 160 -11.25 11.87 1.13
C THR A 160 -10.87 10.39 0.91
N PHE A 161 -9.87 9.88 1.64
CA PHE A 161 -9.52 8.46 1.59
C PHE A 161 -10.68 7.57 2.04
N PHE A 162 -11.41 7.94 3.09
CA PHE A 162 -12.61 7.23 3.55
C PHE A 162 -13.72 7.22 2.49
N GLU A 163 -13.98 8.38 1.85
CA GLU A 163 -14.95 8.46 0.75
C GLU A 163 -14.59 7.51 -0.40
N HIS A 164 -13.31 7.48 -0.79
CA HIS A 164 -12.83 6.55 -1.81
C HIS A 164 -13.01 5.08 -1.36
N ALA A 165 -12.62 4.73 -0.14
CA ALA A 165 -12.76 3.37 0.40
C ALA A 165 -14.23 2.91 0.39
N VAL A 166 -15.14 3.77 0.80
CA VAL A 166 -16.60 3.49 0.78
C VAL A 166 -17.09 3.24 -0.65
N SER A 167 -16.59 3.96 -1.64
CA SER A 167 -16.94 3.73 -3.04
C SER A 167 -16.50 2.34 -3.56
N TYR A 168 -15.51 1.73 -2.92
CA TYR A 168 -15.05 0.35 -3.17
C TYR A 168 -15.71 -0.70 -2.26
N GLY A 169 -16.69 -0.31 -1.44
CA GLY A 169 -17.42 -1.21 -0.55
C GLY A 169 -16.71 -1.47 0.80
N VAL A 170 -15.68 -0.69 1.13
CA VAL A 170 -14.95 -0.78 2.40
C VAL A 170 -15.42 0.32 3.34
N THR A 171 -15.92 -0.05 4.52
CA THR A 171 -16.41 0.92 5.50
C THR A 171 -15.26 1.68 6.15
N GLU A 172 -15.54 2.90 6.66
CA GLU A 172 -14.57 3.68 7.43
C GLU A 172 -14.00 2.88 8.61
N ARG A 173 -14.85 2.12 9.33
CA ARG A 173 -14.41 1.23 10.39
C ARG A 173 -13.37 0.22 9.92
N MET A 174 -13.59 -0.41 8.77
CA MET A 174 -12.63 -1.38 8.20
C MET A 174 -11.30 -0.72 7.88
N VAL A 175 -11.31 0.52 7.36
CA VAL A 175 -10.07 1.28 7.12
C VAL A 175 -9.32 1.54 8.42
N VAL A 176 -10.01 2.00 9.48
CA VAL A 176 -9.36 2.23 10.79
C VAL A 176 -8.76 0.94 11.33
N GLU A 177 -9.48 -0.18 11.24
CA GLU A 177 -8.99 -1.50 11.67
C GLU A 177 -7.77 -1.96 10.84
N GLU A 178 -7.71 -1.66 9.54
CA GLU A 178 -6.53 -1.91 8.70
C GLU A 178 -5.33 -1.09 9.16
N VAL A 179 -5.51 0.21 9.40
CA VAL A 179 -4.45 1.11 9.89
C VAL A 179 -3.90 0.62 11.24
N VAL A 180 -4.79 0.22 12.17
CA VAL A 180 -4.42 -0.34 13.47
C VAL A 180 -3.66 -1.67 13.31
N GLY A 181 -4.15 -2.56 12.45
CA GLY A 181 -3.49 -3.83 12.16
C GLY A 181 -2.12 -3.64 11.50
N ASP A 182 -1.99 -2.69 10.58
CA ASP A 182 -0.71 -2.41 9.92
C ASP A 182 0.30 -1.75 10.86
N PHE A 183 -0.17 -0.92 11.78
CA PHE A 183 0.69 -0.41 12.85
C PHE A 183 1.23 -1.53 13.74
N GLN A 184 0.38 -2.46 14.19
CA GLN A 184 0.83 -3.63 14.97
C GLN A 184 1.89 -4.44 14.21
N ARG A 185 1.69 -4.63 12.90
CA ARG A 185 2.62 -5.40 12.06
C ARG A 185 3.98 -4.73 11.91
N MET A 186 4.12 -3.43 12.18
CA MET A 186 5.44 -2.77 12.15
C MET A 186 6.42 -3.41 13.14
N GLU A 187 5.96 -3.82 14.32
CA GLU A 187 6.80 -4.48 15.31
C GLU A 187 6.77 -6.00 15.17
N LEU A 188 5.57 -6.57 15.06
CA LEU A 188 5.38 -8.01 14.97
C LEU A 188 6.15 -8.65 13.81
N TYR A 189 6.14 -8.01 12.64
CA TYR A 189 6.82 -8.56 11.46
C TYR A 189 8.32 -8.29 11.48
N ALA A 190 8.78 -7.24 12.16
CA ALA A 190 10.19 -7.04 12.44
C ALA A 190 10.74 -8.12 13.40
N ASP A 191 9.98 -8.50 14.43
CA ASP A 191 10.34 -9.59 15.35
C ASP A 191 10.44 -10.95 14.64
N ARG A 192 9.65 -11.13 13.59
CA ARG A 192 9.69 -12.35 12.74
C ARG A 192 10.77 -12.30 11.65
N GLY A 193 11.49 -11.18 11.50
CA GLY A 193 12.48 -10.99 10.44
C GLY A 193 11.89 -10.81 9.04
N TRP A 194 10.60 -10.48 8.91
CA TRP A 194 9.92 -10.29 7.62
C TRP A 194 10.01 -8.87 7.08
N GLN A 195 10.44 -7.94 7.92
CA GLN A 195 10.69 -6.54 7.58
C GLN A 195 11.76 -5.95 8.52
N SER A 196 12.37 -4.83 8.13
CA SER A 196 13.32 -4.11 8.97
C SER A 196 12.61 -3.45 10.15
N ARG A 197 13.31 -3.40 11.30
CA ARG A 197 12.78 -2.71 12.48
C ARG A 197 12.78 -1.21 12.27
N GLN A 198 11.64 -0.60 12.48
CA GLN A 198 11.47 0.85 12.40
C GLN A 198 11.30 1.43 13.82
N PRO A 199 11.86 2.63 14.12
CA PRO A 199 11.61 3.28 15.40
C PRO A 199 10.13 3.67 15.50
N VAL A 200 9.50 3.27 16.60
CA VAL A 200 8.09 3.60 16.90
C VAL A 200 8.05 4.63 18.03
N PRO A 201 7.57 5.86 17.80
CA PRO A 201 7.42 6.88 18.82
C PRO A 201 6.42 6.46 19.91
N ALA A 202 6.65 6.89 21.17
CA ALA A 202 5.74 6.60 22.29
C ALA A 202 4.31 7.07 21.99
N GLN A 203 4.15 8.28 21.45
CA GLN A 203 2.86 8.83 21.06
C GLN A 203 2.10 7.92 20.07
N ALA A 204 2.80 7.29 19.12
CA ALA A 204 2.15 6.38 18.16
C ALA A 204 1.70 5.07 18.83
N ARG A 205 2.42 4.59 19.87
CA ARG A 205 2.01 3.43 20.68
C ARG A 205 0.78 3.76 21.52
N GLU A 206 0.75 4.93 22.15
CA GLU A 206 -0.38 5.41 22.95
C GLU A 206 -1.63 5.55 22.07
N ALA A 207 -1.49 6.13 20.89
CA ALA A 207 -2.58 6.26 19.90
C ALA A 207 -3.10 4.88 19.45
N PHE A 208 -2.21 3.93 19.19
CA PHE A 208 -2.59 2.55 18.87
C PHE A 208 -3.41 1.91 19.99
N LEU A 209 -2.93 2.01 21.24
CA LEU A 209 -3.64 1.45 22.40
C LEU A 209 -5.01 2.10 22.61
N ALA A 210 -5.12 3.40 22.38
CA ALA A 210 -6.40 4.12 22.43
C ALA A 210 -7.40 3.58 21.39
N LEU A 211 -6.98 3.39 20.14
CA LEU A 211 -7.84 2.81 19.09
C LEU A 211 -8.25 1.36 19.38
N VAL A 212 -7.34 0.55 19.90
CA VAL A 212 -7.66 -0.82 20.31
C VAL A 212 -8.69 -0.81 21.45
N ALA A 213 -8.54 0.07 22.46
CA ALA A 213 -9.50 0.23 23.55
C ALA A 213 -10.89 0.70 23.07
N LEU A 214 -10.95 1.49 21.97
CA LEU A 214 -12.19 1.90 21.30
C LEU A 214 -12.80 0.76 20.44
N GLY A 215 -12.18 -0.41 20.38
CA GLY A 215 -12.71 -1.59 19.68
C GLY A 215 -12.28 -1.73 18.22
N TYR A 216 -11.24 -1.01 17.75
CA TYR A 216 -10.72 -1.11 16.37
C TYR A 216 -9.65 -2.21 16.22
N GLY A 217 -9.83 -3.35 16.90
CA GLY A 217 -8.88 -4.47 16.89
C GLY A 217 -9.18 -5.57 15.87
N GLY A 218 -10.15 -5.41 14.96
CA GLY A 218 -10.64 -6.46 14.08
C GLY A 218 -9.60 -7.04 13.10
N GLN A 219 -8.55 -6.28 12.76
CA GLN A 219 -7.48 -6.68 11.85
C GLN A 219 -6.14 -6.98 12.56
N LEU A 220 -6.13 -7.09 13.88
CA LEU A 220 -4.92 -7.48 14.62
C LEU A 220 -4.50 -8.91 14.25
N ALA A 221 -3.20 -9.09 14.02
CA ALA A 221 -2.59 -10.39 13.82
C ALA A 221 -2.56 -11.16 15.17
N LYS A 222 -2.80 -12.46 15.10
CA LYS A 222 -2.73 -13.38 16.25
C LYS A 222 -1.31 -13.90 16.45
#